data_2a94bc533afe6e0df8a50b3dcbe8ad85
#
_entry.id   2a94bc533afe6e0df8a50b3dcbe8ad85
#
_cell.length_a   1.000
_cell.length_b   1.000
_cell.length_c   1.000
_cell.angle_alpha   90.00
_cell.angle_beta   90.00
_cell.angle_gamma   90.00
#
_symmetry.space_group_name_H-M   'P 1'
#
loop_
_entity.id
_entity.type
_entity.pdbx_description
1 polymer ?
#
loop_
_entity_poly.entity_id
_entity_poly.type
_entity_poly.pdbx_seq_one_letter_code
_entity_poly.pdbx_strand_id
1 'polypeptide(L)'
;MIPRLLALFVMIPWISVSAAQLDIAILQFTELKSADEINSALVGVSLAELTNADRTNTKISTLKGGQVLFAQSLSPTPNLRSYCRLSNNKVELDGGYNGGVLSLKITLSEELNIGLRRLSSRVFEGSAPLPLGSARVIAIRNIESKSRSYTRGIVEVKNEFTCNLIVAQIK
;
A
#
# COMPACT_ATOMS: atom_id res chain seq x y z
N MET A 1 -61.41 30.97 19.41
CA MET A 1 -60.57 29.85 19.92
C MET A 1 -59.79 29.32 18.76
N ILE A 2 -58.50 29.61 18.70
CA ILE A 2 -57.62 29.17 17.62
C ILE A 2 -56.78 28.02 18.19
N PRO A 3 -56.76 26.81 17.60
CA PRO A 3 -55.92 25.72 18.08
C PRO A 3 -54.48 26.00 17.69
N ARG A 4 -53.58 26.02 18.70
CA ARG A 4 -52.14 26.06 18.52
C ARG A 4 -51.66 24.70 17.99
N LEU A 5 -51.24 24.65 16.72
CA LEU A 5 -50.53 23.52 16.15
C LEU A 5 -49.11 23.47 16.75
N LEU A 6 -48.88 22.49 17.61
CA LEU A 6 -47.53 22.19 18.14
C LEU A 6 -46.76 21.44 17.04
N ALA A 7 -45.87 22.13 16.37
CA ALA A 7 -44.95 21.49 15.43
C ALA A 7 -43.87 20.68 16.20
N LEU A 8 -43.99 19.38 16.20
CA LEU A 8 -43.03 18.47 16.78
C LEU A 8 -41.81 18.38 15.81
N PHE A 9 -40.77 19.15 16.10
CA PHE A 9 -39.50 19.00 15.41
C PHE A 9 -38.83 17.69 15.86
N VAL A 10 -38.95 16.64 15.04
CA VAL A 10 -38.17 15.41 15.20
C VAL A 10 -36.75 15.74 14.74
N MET A 11 -35.86 15.96 15.70
CA MET A 11 -34.41 15.99 15.44
C MET A 11 -34.00 14.58 15.07
N ILE A 12 -33.82 14.30 13.76
CA ILE A 12 -33.15 13.10 13.28
C ILE A 12 -31.67 13.29 13.58
N PRO A 13 -31.07 12.48 14.45
CA PRO A 13 -29.63 12.56 14.67
C PRO A 13 -28.94 12.24 13.32
N TRP A 14 -28.18 13.18 12.83
CA TRP A 14 -27.29 12.94 11.70
C TRP A 14 -26.26 11.93 12.16
N ILE A 15 -26.51 10.66 11.89
CA ILE A 15 -25.51 9.61 12.04
C ILE A 15 -24.47 9.91 10.97
N SER A 16 -23.34 10.45 11.39
CA SER A 16 -22.16 10.58 10.52
C SER A 16 -21.70 9.16 10.20
N VAL A 17 -22.18 8.60 9.10
CA VAL A 17 -21.63 7.36 8.57
C VAL A 17 -20.19 7.70 8.18
N SER A 18 -19.24 7.26 8.99
CA SER A 18 -17.82 7.33 8.62
C SER A 18 -17.68 6.62 7.28
N ALA A 19 -17.30 7.37 6.25
CA ALA A 19 -17.07 6.77 4.95
C ALA A 19 -15.94 5.74 5.09
N ALA A 20 -16.16 4.52 4.60
CA ALA A 20 -15.13 3.50 4.60
C ALA A 20 -13.86 4.03 3.94
N GLN A 21 -12.71 3.73 4.52
CA GLN A 21 -11.40 4.16 4.06
C GLN A 21 -10.56 2.94 3.70
N LEU A 22 -9.95 2.98 2.53
CA LEU A 22 -9.03 1.96 2.03
C LEU A 22 -7.61 2.51 2.09
N ASP A 23 -6.80 1.96 2.97
CA ASP A 23 -5.38 2.26 3.09
C ASP A 23 -4.57 1.24 2.29
N ILE A 24 -3.65 1.71 1.46
CA ILE A 24 -2.79 0.88 0.60
C ILE A 24 -1.35 1.29 0.83
N ALA A 25 -0.45 0.32 0.99
CA ALA A 25 0.98 0.55 1.07
C ALA A 25 1.78 -0.45 0.23
N ILE A 26 2.91 0.01 -0.33
CA ILE A 26 3.94 -0.84 -0.91
C ILE A 26 5.09 -0.93 0.07
N LEU A 27 5.40 -2.15 0.50
CA LEU A 27 6.52 -2.44 1.39
C LEU A 27 7.63 -3.13 0.61
N GLN A 28 8.88 -2.82 0.94
CA GLN A 28 10.07 -3.47 0.41
C GLN A 28 10.90 -4.04 1.53
N PHE A 29 11.38 -5.27 1.36
CA PHE A 29 12.30 -5.95 2.25
C PHE A 29 13.57 -6.34 1.48
N THR A 30 14.69 -6.43 2.19
CA THR A 30 15.97 -6.92 1.66
C THR A 30 16.13 -8.43 1.80
N GLU A 31 15.08 -9.12 2.24
CA GLU A 31 15.00 -10.56 2.43
C GLU A 31 13.76 -11.09 1.72
N LEU A 32 13.79 -12.37 1.36
CA LEU A 32 12.60 -13.04 0.85
C LEU A 32 11.58 -13.22 1.98
N LYS A 33 10.32 -12.91 1.69
CA LYS A 33 9.22 -13.02 2.64
C LYS A 33 8.08 -13.83 2.04
N SER A 34 7.29 -14.46 2.89
CA SER A 34 6.03 -15.10 2.50
C SER A 34 4.84 -14.21 2.85
N ALA A 35 3.73 -14.39 2.14
CA ALA A 35 2.50 -13.67 2.44
C ALA A 35 1.97 -13.96 3.86
N ASP A 36 2.10 -15.21 4.32
CA ASP A 36 1.63 -15.64 5.65
C ASP A 36 2.47 -15.02 6.78
N GLU A 37 3.80 -14.96 6.60
CA GLU A 37 4.70 -14.29 7.54
C GLU A 37 4.32 -12.81 7.71
N ILE A 38 4.10 -12.12 6.60
CA ILE A 38 3.74 -10.71 6.61
C ILE A 38 2.32 -10.50 7.15
N ASN A 39 1.34 -11.32 6.75
CA ASN A 39 -0.02 -11.22 7.28
C ASN A 39 -0.04 -11.39 8.81
N SER A 40 0.78 -12.32 9.33
CA SER A 40 0.92 -12.52 10.78
C SER A 40 1.52 -11.29 11.48
N ALA A 41 2.51 -10.65 10.87
CA ALA A 41 3.14 -9.44 11.40
C ALA A 41 2.24 -8.19 11.31
N LEU A 42 1.27 -8.18 10.39
CA LEU A 42 0.30 -7.09 10.22
C LEU A 42 -0.86 -7.14 11.22
N VAL A 43 -0.98 -8.20 12.02
CA VAL A 43 -2.03 -8.28 13.04
C VAL A 43 -1.88 -7.13 14.03
N GLY A 44 -2.94 -6.31 14.17
CA GLY A 44 -2.94 -5.15 15.05
C GLY A 44 -2.14 -3.92 14.55
N VAL A 45 -1.60 -3.98 13.33
CA VAL A 45 -0.93 -2.83 12.70
C VAL A 45 -1.96 -2.00 11.94
N SER A 46 -1.96 -0.67 12.17
CA SER A 46 -2.79 0.26 11.42
C SER A 46 -2.03 0.81 10.21
N LEU A 47 -2.51 0.51 9.01
CA LEU A 47 -1.92 1.06 7.79
C LEU A 47 -2.18 2.56 7.61
N ALA A 48 -3.17 3.15 8.29
CA ALA A 48 -3.41 4.60 8.23
C ALA A 48 -2.22 5.41 8.73
N GLU A 49 -1.46 4.88 9.67
CA GLU A 49 -0.23 5.54 10.13
C GLU A 49 0.85 5.56 9.05
N LEU A 50 0.78 4.66 8.06
CA LEU A 50 1.68 4.61 6.92
C LEU A 50 1.31 5.59 5.82
N THR A 51 0.04 5.97 5.75
CA THR A 51 -0.47 6.87 4.71
C THR A 51 -0.30 8.34 5.08
N ASN A 52 -0.09 8.65 6.37
CA ASN A 52 0.23 10.00 6.82
C ASN A 52 1.63 10.42 6.38
N ALA A 53 1.80 11.69 6.03
CA ALA A 53 3.02 12.24 5.42
C ALA A 53 4.30 12.13 6.27
N ASP A 54 4.18 11.92 7.57
CA ASP A 54 5.30 11.64 8.47
C ASP A 54 5.78 10.19 8.31
N ARG A 55 6.54 10.00 7.26
CA ARG A 55 7.03 8.72 6.73
C ARG A 55 8.11 8.05 7.56
N THR A 56 8.48 8.58 8.67
CA THR A 56 9.36 7.93 9.66
C THR A 56 8.55 6.94 10.48
N ASN A 57 8.02 5.91 9.81
CA ASN A 57 7.08 5.07 10.50
C ASN A 57 7.77 3.98 11.31
N THR A 58 7.77 4.19 12.62
CA THR A 58 8.29 3.28 13.63
C THR A 58 7.58 1.93 13.68
N LYS A 59 6.33 1.81 13.22
CA LYS A 59 5.59 0.54 13.32
C LYS A 59 5.95 -0.47 12.24
N ILE A 60 6.34 -0.02 11.04
CA ILE A 60 6.88 -0.93 10.03
C ILE A 60 8.31 -1.34 10.34
N SER A 61 9.05 -0.56 11.09
CA SER A 61 10.35 -1.00 11.60
C SER A 61 10.25 -2.21 12.53
N THR A 62 9.06 -2.52 13.08
CA THR A 62 8.80 -3.77 13.80
C THR A 62 8.72 -4.98 12.88
N LEU A 63 8.38 -4.76 11.58
CA LEU A 63 8.60 -5.73 10.53
C LEU A 63 10.08 -5.60 10.12
N LYS A 64 10.97 -6.33 10.80
CA LYS A 64 12.43 -6.24 10.62
C LYS A 64 12.80 -6.01 9.14
N GLY A 65 13.46 -4.86 8.86
CA GLY A 65 14.01 -4.53 7.56
C GLY A 65 13.00 -4.05 6.49
N GLY A 66 11.74 -3.83 6.86
CA GLY A 66 10.73 -3.30 5.94
C GLY A 66 10.89 -1.79 5.70
N GLN A 67 10.80 -1.38 4.44
CA GLN A 67 10.76 0.02 4.01
C GLN A 67 9.44 0.31 3.31
N VAL A 68 8.80 1.44 3.64
CA VAL A 68 7.63 1.92 2.90
C VAL A 68 8.10 2.64 1.65
N LEU A 69 7.75 2.11 0.47
CA LEU A 69 8.00 2.79 -0.80
C LEU A 69 6.88 3.74 -1.17
N PHE A 70 5.65 3.40 -0.79
CA PHE A 70 4.46 4.16 -1.12
C PHE A 70 3.36 3.88 -0.10
N ALA A 71 2.57 4.88 0.25
CA ALA A 71 1.38 4.71 1.04
C ALA A 71 0.33 5.76 0.65
N GLN A 72 -0.93 5.36 0.59
CA GLN A 72 -2.06 6.21 0.23
C GLN A 72 -3.36 5.72 0.84
N SER A 73 -4.24 6.67 1.20
CA SER A 73 -5.62 6.41 1.59
C SER A 73 -6.57 6.82 0.47
N LEU A 74 -7.55 5.96 0.18
CA LEU A 74 -8.54 6.13 -0.88
C LEU A 74 -9.94 5.77 -0.36
N SER A 75 -10.98 6.22 -1.05
CA SER A 75 -12.32 5.70 -0.84
C SER A 75 -12.45 4.34 -1.55
N PRO A 76 -12.96 3.28 -0.90
CA PRO A 76 -13.16 2.00 -1.55
C PRO A 76 -14.28 2.09 -2.58
N THR A 77 -13.92 1.94 -3.84
CA THR A 77 -14.87 2.00 -4.98
C THR A 77 -14.60 0.85 -5.96
N PRO A 78 -15.58 0.45 -6.78
CA PRO A 78 -15.36 -0.54 -7.83
C PRO A 78 -14.34 -0.10 -8.89
N ASN A 79 -14.09 1.20 -9.02
CA ASN A 79 -13.12 1.78 -9.94
C ASN A 79 -12.15 2.66 -9.16
N LEU A 80 -11.03 2.08 -8.73
CA LEU A 80 -9.96 2.78 -8.04
C LEU A 80 -8.94 3.24 -9.06
N ARG A 81 -8.67 4.54 -9.10
CA ARG A 81 -7.58 5.11 -9.90
C ARG A 81 -6.88 6.18 -9.10
N SER A 82 -5.58 6.09 -9.04
CA SER A 82 -4.75 7.11 -8.41
C SER A 82 -3.44 7.27 -9.16
N TYR A 83 -2.96 8.49 -9.15
CA TYR A 83 -1.68 8.86 -9.72
C TYR A 83 -0.94 9.72 -8.71
N CYS A 84 0.28 9.34 -8.38
CA CYS A 84 1.14 10.10 -7.50
C CYS A 84 2.55 10.20 -8.06
N ARG A 85 3.15 11.38 -7.97
CA ARG A 85 4.57 11.60 -8.30
C ARG A 85 5.34 11.89 -7.03
N LEU A 86 6.31 11.06 -6.72
CA LEU A 86 7.15 11.13 -5.54
C LEU A 86 8.60 11.34 -5.99
N SER A 87 9.09 12.59 -6.01
CA SER A 87 10.42 12.91 -6.51
C SER A 87 10.65 12.34 -7.91
N ASN A 88 11.54 11.32 -8.03
CA ASN A 88 11.86 10.65 -9.29
C ASN A 88 10.97 9.43 -9.56
N ASN A 89 10.06 9.12 -8.67
CA ASN A 89 9.16 7.97 -8.77
C ASN A 89 7.76 8.41 -9.18
N LYS A 90 7.16 7.62 -10.06
CA LYS A 90 5.79 7.75 -10.51
C LYS A 90 5.03 6.50 -10.09
N VAL A 91 3.93 6.67 -9.38
CA VAL A 91 3.06 5.58 -8.94
C VAL A 91 1.71 5.74 -9.63
N GLU A 92 1.31 4.74 -10.38
CA GLU A 92 -0.02 4.61 -10.97
C GLU A 92 -0.72 3.42 -10.30
N LEU A 93 -1.91 3.68 -9.77
CA LEU A 93 -2.75 2.67 -9.15
C LEU A 93 -4.03 2.55 -9.95
N ASP A 94 -4.36 1.34 -10.35
CA ASP A 94 -5.60 0.97 -11.03
C ASP A 94 -6.17 -0.29 -10.35
N GLY A 95 -7.50 -0.35 -10.20
CA GLY A 95 -8.10 -1.50 -9.54
C GLY A 95 -9.54 -1.28 -9.12
N GLY A 96 -10.00 -2.04 -8.12
CA GLY A 96 -11.34 -1.91 -7.59
C GLY A 96 -11.58 -2.75 -6.33
N TYR A 97 -12.47 -2.24 -5.50
CA TYR A 97 -12.99 -2.97 -4.35
C TYR A 97 -14.46 -3.30 -4.59
N ASN A 98 -14.77 -4.59 -4.64
CA ASN A 98 -16.12 -5.06 -4.90
C ASN A 98 -16.40 -6.37 -4.15
N GLY A 99 -17.54 -6.42 -3.45
CA GLY A 99 -17.98 -7.63 -2.76
C GLY A 99 -17.00 -8.17 -1.71
N GLY A 100 -16.22 -7.30 -1.05
CA GLY A 100 -15.23 -7.73 -0.07
C GLY A 100 -13.89 -8.19 -0.67
N VAL A 101 -13.72 -8.06 -1.97
CA VAL A 101 -12.48 -8.41 -2.68
C VAL A 101 -11.83 -7.15 -3.23
N LEU A 102 -10.55 -6.97 -2.95
CA LEU A 102 -9.71 -5.92 -3.52
C LEU A 102 -8.85 -6.51 -4.63
N SER A 103 -8.94 -5.91 -5.81
CA SER A 103 -8.05 -6.18 -6.94
C SER A 103 -7.26 -4.92 -7.26
N LEU A 104 -5.93 -5.03 -7.32
CA LEU A 104 -5.04 -3.90 -7.55
C LEU A 104 -3.99 -4.23 -8.60
N LYS A 105 -3.69 -3.22 -9.42
CA LYS A 105 -2.52 -3.14 -10.28
C LYS A 105 -1.79 -1.84 -9.98
N ILE A 106 -0.57 -1.92 -9.49
CA ILE A 106 0.25 -0.75 -9.17
C ILE A 106 1.48 -0.78 -10.06
N THR A 107 1.69 0.30 -10.78
CA THR A 107 2.89 0.53 -11.61
C THR A 107 3.76 1.56 -10.90
N LEU A 108 4.94 1.13 -10.47
CA LEU A 108 5.98 1.99 -9.91
C LEU A 108 7.03 2.21 -11.00
N SER A 109 7.14 3.44 -11.50
CA SER A 109 8.13 3.84 -12.48
C SER A 109 9.16 4.75 -11.84
N GLU A 110 10.45 4.42 -12.02
CA GLU A 110 11.58 5.18 -11.51
C GLU A 110 12.35 5.80 -12.68
N GLU A 111 12.55 7.11 -12.63
CA GLU A 111 13.34 7.84 -13.61
C GLU A 111 14.81 7.87 -13.15
N LEU A 112 15.63 6.97 -13.72
CA LEU A 112 17.06 6.91 -13.45
C LEU A 112 17.79 7.93 -14.31
N ASN A 113 18.25 9.03 -13.70
CA ASN A 113 19.08 10.05 -14.33
C ASN A 113 20.57 9.60 -14.46
N ILE A 114 20.82 8.55 -15.23
CA ILE A 114 22.18 8.13 -15.55
C ILE A 114 22.40 8.34 -17.04
N GLY A 115 22.76 9.55 -17.45
CA GLY A 115 23.24 9.91 -18.80
C GLY A 115 22.33 9.62 -20.00
N LEU A 116 21.54 8.59 -19.96
CA LEU A 116 20.44 8.22 -20.85
C LEU A 116 19.24 7.91 -19.96
N ARG A 117 18.15 8.63 -20.13
CA ARG A 117 16.89 8.41 -19.39
C ARG A 117 16.46 6.95 -19.49
N ARG A 118 16.76 6.15 -18.50
CA ARG A 118 16.22 4.79 -18.36
C ARG A 118 15.05 4.84 -17.42
N LEU A 119 13.87 4.56 -17.95
CA LEU A 119 12.67 4.29 -17.14
C LEU A 119 12.74 2.82 -16.68
N SER A 120 12.88 2.61 -15.39
CA SER A 120 12.64 1.32 -14.77
C SER A 120 11.18 1.27 -14.33
N SER A 121 10.41 0.30 -14.79
CA SER A 121 9.02 0.13 -14.39
C SER A 121 8.84 -1.23 -13.69
N ARG A 122 8.19 -1.20 -12.54
CA ARG A 122 7.81 -2.40 -11.77
C ARG A 122 6.29 -2.45 -11.67
N VAL A 123 5.71 -3.55 -12.08
CA VAL A 123 4.26 -3.76 -11.99
C VAL A 123 3.99 -4.80 -10.91
N PHE A 124 3.06 -4.47 -10.03
CA PHE A 124 2.50 -5.34 -8.99
C PHE A 124 1.03 -5.52 -9.30
N GLU A 125 0.58 -6.75 -9.33
CA GLU A 125 -0.81 -7.08 -9.60
C GLU A 125 -1.24 -8.20 -8.68
N GLY A 126 -2.42 -8.07 -8.08
CA GLY A 126 -2.97 -9.08 -7.20
C GLY A 126 -4.41 -8.80 -6.82
N SER A 127 -5.05 -9.84 -6.31
CA SER A 127 -6.42 -9.80 -5.81
C SER A 127 -6.53 -10.66 -4.57
N ALA A 128 -7.16 -10.13 -3.52
CA ALA A 128 -7.40 -10.88 -2.30
C ALA A 128 -8.69 -10.43 -1.60
N PRO A 129 -9.34 -11.33 -0.83
CA PRO A 129 -10.39 -10.97 0.09
C PRO A 129 -9.83 -9.98 1.13
N LEU A 130 -10.51 -8.86 1.32
CA LEU A 130 -10.14 -7.82 2.28
C LEU A 130 -11.30 -7.56 3.24
N PRO A 131 -11.41 -8.32 4.35
CA PRO A 131 -12.42 -8.09 5.36
C PRO A 131 -12.22 -6.73 6.06
N LEU A 132 -13.33 -6.11 6.45
CA LEU A 132 -13.32 -4.86 7.20
C LEU A 132 -12.43 -4.98 8.45
N GLY A 133 -11.63 -3.96 8.72
CA GLY A 133 -10.73 -3.89 9.87
C GLY A 133 -9.44 -4.71 9.77
N SER A 134 -9.28 -5.55 8.74
CA SER A 134 -8.11 -6.41 8.59
C SER A 134 -7.12 -5.86 7.56
N ALA A 135 -5.84 -5.87 7.90
CA ALA A 135 -4.75 -5.64 6.95
C ALA A 135 -4.36 -6.97 6.28
N ARG A 136 -4.17 -6.95 4.96
CA ARG A 136 -3.83 -8.14 4.16
C ARG A 136 -2.80 -7.84 3.08
N VAL A 137 -1.98 -8.83 2.78
CA VAL A 137 -1.13 -8.85 1.60
C VAL A 137 -2.01 -9.12 0.38
N ILE A 138 -1.97 -8.22 -0.60
CA ILE A 138 -2.71 -8.30 -1.86
C ILE A 138 -1.84 -8.92 -2.95
N ALA A 139 -0.57 -8.53 -3.00
CA ALA A 139 0.41 -9.08 -3.94
C ALA A 139 1.78 -9.13 -3.30
N ILE A 140 2.59 -10.13 -3.70
CA ILE A 140 3.97 -10.28 -3.27
C ILE A 140 4.85 -10.60 -4.48
N ARG A 141 6.03 -9.99 -4.54
CA ARG A 141 7.03 -10.25 -5.56
C ARG A 141 8.41 -10.35 -4.94
N ASN A 142 8.94 -11.55 -4.96
CA ASN A 142 10.31 -11.85 -4.57
C ASN A 142 11.22 -11.78 -5.79
N ILE A 143 12.33 -11.04 -5.66
CA ILE A 143 13.32 -10.85 -6.71
C ILE A 143 14.68 -11.25 -6.14
N GLU A 144 15.35 -12.15 -6.84
CA GLU A 144 16.75 -12.46 -6.60
C GLU A 144 17.58 -11.83 -7.71
N SER A 145 18.58 -11.04 -7.34
CA SER A 145 19.55 -10.44 -8.26
C SER A 145 20.96 -10.84 -7.87
N LYS A 146 21.82 -10.97 -8.87
CA LYS A 146 23.24 -11.27 -8.65
C LYS A 146 24.06 -10.07 -9.07
N SER A 147 24.72 -9.43 -8.12
CA SER A 147 25.70 -8.39 -8.40
C SER A 147 27.10 -9.02 -8.44
N ARG A 148 27.93 -8.54 -9.39
CA ARG A 148 29.33 -8.91 -9.49
C ARG A 148 30.20 -7.69 -9.27
N SER A 149 31.06 -7.73 -8.27
CA SER A 149 32.06 -6.70 -8.05
C SER A 149 33.45 -7.24 -8.37
N TYR A 150 34.28 -6.39 -8.97
CA TYR A 150 35.67 -6.71 -9.29
C TYR A 150 36.58 -5.86 -8.42
N THR A 151 37.23 -6.48 -7.44
CA THR A 151 38.16 -5.77 -6.57
C THR A 151 39.51 -6.50 -6.59
N ARG A 152 40.56 -5.86 -7.05
CA ARG A 152 41.95 -6.40 -7.09
C ARG A 152 42.06 -7.77 -7.76
N GLY A 153 41.35 -7.99 -8.87
CA GLY A 153 41.38 -9.26 -9.60
C GLY A 153 40.50 -10.38 -8.99
N ILE A 154 39.83 -10.13 -7.91
CA ILE A 154 38.90 -11.06 -7.29
C ILE A 154 37.48 -10.71 -7.74
N VAL A 155 36.75 -11.73 -8.22
CA VAL A 155 35.32 -11.60 -8.57
C VAL A 155 34.49 -12.01 -7.35
N GLU A 156 33.83 -11.06 -6.75
CA GLU A 156 32.84 -11.35 -5.72
C GLU A 156 31.46 -11.38 -6.36
N VAL A 157 30.73 -12.47 -6.14
CA VAL A 157 29.33 -12.60 -6.53
C VAL A 157 28.48 -12.49 -5.28
N LYS A 158 27.67 -11.45 -5.21
CA LYS A 158 26.74 -11.24 -4.11
C LYS A 158 25.31 -11.46 -4.59
N ASN A 159 24.59 -12.35 -3.91
CA ASN A 159 23.17 -12.49 -4.12
C ASN A 159 22.45 -11.42 -3.31
N GLU A 160 21.61 -10.65 -3.97
CA GLU A 160 20.76 -9.62 -3.35
C GLU A 160 19.31 -10.04 -3.50
N PHE A 161 18.60 -10.01 -2.40
CA PHE A 161 17.19 -10.37 -2.35
C PHE A 161 16.35 -9.12 -2.11
N THR A 162 15.26 -9.02 -2.83
CA THR A 162 14.28 -7.95 -2.64
C THR A 162 12.89 -8.56 -2.68
N CYS A 163 12.13 -8.35 -1.62
CA CYS A 163 10.72 -8.67 -1.57
C CYS A 163 9.91 -7.37 -1.59
N ASN A 164 9.08 -7.21 -2.59
CA ASN A 164 8.14 -6.11 -2.66
C ASN A 164 6.73 -6.67 -2.53
N LEU A 165 5.90 -6.01 -1.74
CA LEU A 165 4.54 -6.45 -1.54
C LEU A 165 3.56 -5.26 -1.42
N ILE A 166 2.34 -5.50 -1.84
CA ILE A 166 1.22 -4.60 -1.63
C ILE A 166 0.46 -5.11 -0.41
N VAL A 167 0.26 -4.23 0.55
CA VAL A 167 -0.64 -4.45 1.68
C VAL A 167 -1.77 -3.45 1.62
N ALA A 168 -2.97 -3.89 2.04
CA ALA A 168 -4.13 -3.02 2.12
C ALA A 168 -4.91 -3.30 3.40
N GLN A 169 -5.62 -2.28 3.87
CA GLN A 169 -6.55 -2.34 5.00
C GLN A 169 -7.79 -1.53 4.66
N ILE A 170 -8.97 -2.06 4.98
CA ILE A 170 -10.22 -1.31 4.92
C ILE A 170 -10.75 -1.09 6.34
N LYS A 171 -11.24 0.12 6.61
CA LYS A 171 -11.80 0.56 7.89
C LYS A 171 -13.20 1.04 7.73
#